data_3d7fafd548334bd8b02c1ce84150c266
#
_entry.id   3d7fafd548334bd8b02c1ce84150c266
#
_cell.length_a   1.000
_cell.length_b   1.000
_cell.length_c   1.000
_cell.angle_alpha   90.00
_cell.angle_beta   90.00
_cell.angle_gamma   90.00
#
_symmetry.space_group_name_H-M   'P 1'
#
loop_
_entity.id
_entity.type
_entity.pdbx_description
1 polymer ?
#
loop_
_entity_poly.entity_id
_entity_poly.type
_entity_poly.pdbx_seq_one_letter_code
_entity_poly.pdbx_strand_id
1 'polypeptide(L)'
;IYVNQIGDDFTLEVVQDGSGNYFQYCAINNDSNCTDINGNAHGWADGAASDDSTVTSSTVGDDNTVVVAHATGQNNTNENITNIDILGDRNKVQNFFANSSSGSNASSNLAWGGTKEGNISITGDDNTVKHGSDSYGEVEANINVTGDDNDVQVYQRSLNNIANIDVTNAGGAVSVNVQQLGSGWQDSGLNSASITSYCSNSNGCTVNMTQY
;
A
#
# COMPACT_ATOMS: atom_id res chain seq x y z
N ILE A 1 -9.50 7.00 -14.12
CA ILE A 1 -9.71 5.60 -14.56
C ILE A 1 -10.16 4.81 -13.35
N TYR A 2 -11.21 4.03 -13.49
CA TYR A 2 -11.69 3.09 -12.50
C TYR A 2 -11.66 1.69 -13.10
N VAL A 3 -11.02 0.76 -12.42
CA VAL A 3 -10.98 -0.64 -12.83
C VAL A 3 -11.32 -1.49 -11.62
N ASN A 4 -12.29 -2.37 -11.76
CA ASN A 4 -12.56 -3.43 -10.79
C ASN A 4 -12.46 -4.77 -11.51
N GLN A 5 -11.45 -5.53 -11.16
CA GLN A 5 -11.18 -6.83 -11.79
C GLN A 5 -10.97 -7.89 -10.72
N ILE A 6 -11.64 -8.98 -10.89
CA ILE A 6 -11.59 -10.14 -10.01
C ILE A 6 -11.12 -11.33 -10.84
N GLY A 7 -10.18 -12.08 -10.34
CA GLY A 7 -9.65 -13.26 -11.02
C GLY A 7 -8.20 -13.51 -10.69
N ASP A 8 -7.71 -14.63 -11.17
CA ASP A 8 -6.36 -15.08 -10.96
C ASP A 8 -5.45 -14.63 -12.12
N ASP A 9 -4.17 -14.51 -11.88
CA ASP A 9 -3.12 -14.27 -12.89
C ASP A 9 -3.38 -13.03 -13.76
N PHE A 10 -3.79 -11.91 -13.20
CA PHE A 10 -4.00 -10.74 -14.04
C PHE A 10 -2.89 -9.68 -13.88
N THR A 11 -2.65 -8.96 -14.96
CA THR A 11 -1.79 -7.78 -14.96
C THR A 11 -2.60 -6.56 -15.40
N LEU A 12 -2.55 -5.52 -14.60
CA LEU A 12 -3.13 -4.22 -14.92
C LEU A 12 -2.01 -3.19 -15.05
N GLU A 13 -1.92 -2.56 -16.20
CA GLU A 13 -1.02 -1.45 -16.43
C GLU A 13 -1.82 -0.18 -16.71
N VAL A 14 -1.54 0.89 -15.97
CA VAL A 14 -2.16 2.20 -16.14
C VAL A 14 -1.09 3.24 -16.34
N VAL A 15 -1.16 3.94 -17.47
CA VAL A 15 -0.27 5.04 -17.80
C VAL A 15 -1.11 6.31 -17.89
N GLN A 16 -0.71 7.34 -17.17
CA GLN A 16 -1.31 8.66 -17.21
C GLN A 16 -0.20 9.68 -17.48
N ASP A 17 -0.48 10.80 -18.11
CA ASP A 17 0.50 11.84 -18.36
C ASP A 17 0.12 13.08 -17.56
N GLY A 18 -0.74 13.95 -17.99
CA GLY A 18 -1.10 15.17 -17.27
C GLY A 18 -2.59 15.40 -17.08
N SER A 19 -2.92 16.45 -16.33
CA SER A 19 -4.24 16.90 -15.90
C SER A 19 -4.98 15.93 -14.99
N GLY A 20 -5.78 16.41 -14.09
CA GLY A 20 -6.69 15.78 -13.14
C GLY A 20 -6.60 14.26 -12.99
N ASN A 21 -5.43 13.66 -12.94
CA ASN A 21 -5.21 12.22 -13.04
C ASN A 21 -6.24 11.45 -12.18
N TYR A 22 -6.21 10.63 -11.46
CA TYR A 22 -7.03 9.73 -10.68
C TYR A 22 -7.07 8.33 -11.29
N PHE A 23 -6.53 7.41 -10.57
CA PHE A 23 -6.63 5.99 -10.86
C PHE A 23 -7.31 5.33 -9.66
N GLN A 24 -8.01 4.28 -9.86
CA GLN A 24 -8.50 3.41 -8.79
C GLN A 24 -8.55 1.97 -9.30
N TYR A 25 -8.04 1.07 -8.52
CA TYR A 25 -8.20 -0.35 -8.70
C TYR A 25 -8.87 -0.91 -7.44
N CYS A 26 -9.74 -1.87 -7.60
CA CYS A 26 -10.33 -2.57 -6.47
C CYS A 26 -10.63 -4.01 -6.87
N ALA A 27 -9.99 -4.96 -6.27
CA ALA A 27 -10.29 -6.38 -6.41
C ALA A 27 -11.36 -6.84 -5.41
N ILE A 28 -12.36 -6.01 -5.14
CA ILE A 28 -13.34 -6.23 -4.10
C ILE A 28 -14.72 -6.52 -4.70
N ASN A 29 -15.40 -7.52 -4.19
CA ASN A 29 -16.64 -8.04 -4.75
C ASN A 29 -17.88 -7.12 -4.58
N ASN A 30 -17.72 -5.94 -4.00
CA ASN A 30 -18.81 -5.03 -3.72
C ASN A 30 -18.49 -3.62 -4.19
N ASP A 31 -19.01 -3.21 -5.34
CA ASP A 31 -18.74 -1.93 -6.00
C ASP A 31 -18.95 -0.68 -5.15
N SER A 32 -19.74 -0.77 -4.10
CA SER A 32 -20.00 0.35 -3.20
C SER A 32 -18.87 0.62 -2.22
N ASN A 33 -17.82 -0.18 -2.22
CA ASN A 33 -16.82 -0.21 -1.16
C ASN A 33 -15.40 0.16 -1.59
N CYS A 34 -15.20 0.56 -2.83
CA CYS A 34 -13.94 1.17 -3.21
C CYS A 34 -13.89 2.60 -2.67
N THR A 35 -12.99 2.91 -1.78
CA THR A 35 -12.85 4.26 -1.26
C THR A 35 -11.76 5.02 -1.94
N ASP A 36 -11.92 6.30 -1.85
CA ASP A 36 -10.88 7.25 -2.14
C ASP A 36 -9.80 7.27 -1.02
N ILE A 37 -8.70 7.88 -1.32
CA ILE A 37 -7.59 8.09 -0.39
C ILE A 37 -7.97 8.89 0.86
N ASN A 38 -9.13 9.53 0.89
CA ASN A 38 -9.59 10.33 2.02
C ASN A 38 -10.22 9.50 3.14
N GLY A 39 -10.24 8.17 3.00
CA GLY A 39 -10.50 7.26 4.10
C GLY A 39 -11.97 7.04 4.40
N ASN A 40 -12.84 7.25 3.45
CA ASN A 40 -14.21 6.75 3.59
C ASN A 40 -14.16 5.24 3.55
N ALA A 41 -14.44 4.64 4.68
CA ALA A 41 -14.22 3.25 4.95
C ALA A 41 -14.90 2.33 3.94
N HIS A 42 -14.12 1.41 3.44
CA HIS A 42 -14.67 0.23 2.78
C HIS A 42 -15.20 -0.73 3.79
N GLY A 43 -16.35 -1.24 3.54
CA GLY A 43 -16.64 -2.56 4.05
C GLY A 43 -15.65 -3.53 3.38
N TRP A 44 -14.82 -4.15 4.15
CA TRP A 44 -13.94 -5.21 3.72
C TRP A 44 -14.80 -6.30 3.07
N ALA A 45 -14.62 -6.52 1.79
CA ALA A 45 -15.53 -7.39 1.07
C ALA A 45 -15.23 -8.87 1.34
N ASP A 46 -16.27 -9.56 1.65
CA ASP A 46 -16.29 -11.00 1.64
C ASP A 46 -16.13 -11.56 0.22
N GLY A 47 -15.08 -12.29 -0.04
CA GLY A 47 -15.19 -13.47 -0.83
C GLY A 47 -14.74 -13.50 -2.28
N ALA A 48 -14.06 -12.55 -2.87
CA ALA A 48 -13.38 -12.82 -4.12
C ALA A 48 -11.91 -12.39 -4.00
N ALA A 49 -11.05 -13.34 -4.17
CA ALA A 49 -9.62 -13.13 -4.17
C ALA A 49 -9.14 -12.80 -5.58
N SER A 50 -8.22 -11.87 -5.68
CA SER A 50 -7.32 -11.82 -6.82
C SER A 50 -6.04 -12.53 -6.40
N ASP A 51 -5.76 -13.61 -7.07
CA ASP A 51 -4.57 -14.40 -6.86
C ASP A 51 -3.54 -14.01 -7.93
N ASP A 52 -2.25 -13.94 -7.57
CA ASP A 52 -1.16 -13.62 -8.50
C ASP A 52 -1.41 -12.38 -9.37
N SER A 53 -1.76 -11.29 -8.76
CA SER A 53 -2.08 -10.05 -9.47
C SER A 53 -0.96 -9.03 -9.43
N THR A 54 -0.67 -8.43 -10.58
CA THR A 54 0.27 -7.32 -10.70
C THR A 54 -0.46 -6.06 -11.17
N VAL A 55 -0.34 -4.99 -10.40
CA VAL A 55 -0.84 -3.67 -10.76
C VAL A 55 0.32 -2.71 -10.91
N THR A 56 0.43 -2.10 -12.06
CA THR A 56 1.43 -1.07 -12.34
C THR A 56 0.74 0.22 -12.73
N SER A 57 1.10 1.31 -12.06
CA SER A 57 0.64 2.66 -12.37
C SER A 57 1.83 3.58 -12.61
N SER A 58 1.87 4.21 -13.76
CA SER A 58 2.81 5.28 -14.08
C SER A 58 2.03 6.57 -14.32
N THR A 59 2.35 7.60 -13.55
CA THR A 59 1.67 8.90 -13.60
C THR A 59 2.74 9.97 -13.69
N VAL A 60 2.59 11.01 -14.51
CA VAL A 60 3.65 12.00 -14.70
C VAL A 60 3.37 13.28 -13.92
N GLY A 61 2.30 14.00 -14.17
CA GLY A 61 2.02 15.24 -13.46
C GLY A 61 0.55 15.63 -13.36
N ASP A 62 0.29 16.74 -12.72
CA ASP A 62 -0.97 17.39 -12.35
C ASP A 62 -1.63 16.77 -11.10
N ASP A 63 -2.94 16.66 -11.04
CA ASP A 63 -3.68 16.41 -9.78
C ASP A 63 -3.67 14.94 -9.35
N ASN A 64 -2.59 14.22 -9.43
CA ASN A 64 -2.45 12.76 -9.23
C ASN A 64 -3.51 12.19 -8.26
N THR A 65 -3.53 11.13 -7.81
CA THR A 65 -4.23 10.35 -6.79
C THR A 65 -4.26 8.91 -7.28
N VAL A 66 -3.64 8.00 -6.69
CA VAL A 66 -3.71 6.58 -7.05
C VAL A 66 -4.35 5.86 -5.88
N VAL A 67 -5.25 4.98 -6.09
CA VAL A 67 -5.79 4.10 -5.06
C VAL A 67 -5.70 2.68 -5.58
N VAL A 68 -5.09 1.81 -4.83
CA VAL A 68 -5.00 0.39 -5.15
C VAL A 68 -5.44 -0.41 -3.94
N ALA A 69 -6.20 -1.43 -4.15
CA ALA A 69 -6.56 -2.40 -3.12
C ALA A 69 -6.55 -3.80 -3.71
N HIS A 70 -5.95 -4.73 -3.02
CA HIS A 70 -5.99 -6.14 -3.33
C HIS A 70 -6.75 -6.87 -2.24
N ALA A 71 -7.76 -7.65 -2.60
CA ALA A 71 -8.38 -8.61 -1.70
C ALA A 71 -7.74 -9.97 -1.93
N THR A 72 -7.20 -10.55 -0.89
CA THR A 72 -6.56 -11.87 -0.96
C THR A 72 -7.48 -12.94 -0.39
N GLY A 73 -7.62 -14.06 -1.09
CA GLY A 73 -8.48 -15.17 -0.67
C GLY A 73 -7.92 -15.98 0.50
N GLN A 74 -8.74 -16.88 1.02
CA GLN A 74 -8.43 -17.67 2.22
C GLN A 74 -7.37 -18.75 2.02
N ASN A 75 -7.00 -19.08 0.80
CA ASN A 75 -6.11 -20.21 0.51
C ASN A 75 -4.84 -19.79 -0.25
N ASN A 76 -4.37 -18.58 -0.05
CA ASN A 76 -3.44 -17.98 -0.96
C ASN A 76 -1.97 -18.20 -0.64
N THR A 77 -1.32 -18.96 -1.50
CA THR A 77 0.12 -18.96 -1.68
C THR A 77 0.58 -17.87 -2.67
N ASN A 78 -0.25 -16.93 -3.01
CA ASN A 78 -0.17 -16.13 -4.21
C ASN A 78 0.53 -14.80 -4.01
N GLU A 79 1.15 -14.32 -5.06
CA GLU A 79 1.89 -13.08 -5.13
C GLU A 79 1.00 -11.93 -5.58
N ASN A 80 0.88 -10.88 -4.79
CA ASN A 80 0.23 -9.65 -5.22
C ASN A 80 1.24 -8.51 -5.21
N ILE A 81 1.45 -7.92 -6.37
CA ILE A 81 2.45 -6.87 -6.57
C ILE A 81 1.77 -5.57 -6.99
N THR A 82 2.14 -4.49 -6.33
CA THR A 82 1.77 -3.13 -6.75
C THR A 82 3.02 -2.33 -7.04
N ASN A 83 3.10 -1.76 -8.24
CA ASN A 83 4.14 -0.83 -8.63
C ASN A 83 3.52 0.52 -8.97
N ILE A 84 3.89 1.57 -8.25
CA ILE A 84 3.39 2.92 -8.46
C ILE A 84 4.57 3.85 -8.64
N ASP A 85 4.59 4.58 -9.76
CA ASP A 85 5.58 5.57 -10.08
C ASP A 85 4.90 6.90 -10.46
N ILE A 86 5.24 7.97 -9.74
CA ILE A 86 4.69 9.31 -9.94
C ILE A 86 5.84 10.30 -9.97
N LEU A 87 5.83 11.24 -10.87
CA LEU A 87 6.89 12.24 -10.98
C LEU A 87 6.56 13.53 -10.24
N GLY A 88 5.39 14.15 -10.41
CA GLY A 88 5.06 15.39 -9.71
C GLY A 88 3.59 15.77 -9.65
N ASP A 89 3.33 16.90 -9.04
CA ASP A 89 2.10 17.60 -8.69
C ASP A 89 1.39 17.05 -7.43
N ARG A 90 0.08 17.02 -7.38
CA ARG A 90 -0.66 16.89 -6.11
C ARG A 90 -0.72 15.46 -5.55
N ASN A 91 0.24 14.66 -5.73
CA ASN A 91 0.37 13.23 -5.47
C ASN A 91 -0.78 12.61 -4.61
N LYS A 92 -0.66 11.94 -3.59
CA LYS A 92 -1.57 11.13 -2.76
C LYS A 92 -1.70 9.70 -3.28
N VAL A 93 -0.97 8.82 -2.70
CA VAL A 93 -0.98 7.38 -3.03
C VAL A 93 -1.56 6.58 -1.87
N GLN A 94 -2.40 5.65 -2.18
CA GLN A 94 -2.82 4.62 -1.24
C GLN A 94 -2.65 3.25 -1.87
N ASN A 95 -2.03 2.33 -1.17
CA ASN A 95 -1.97 0.92 -1.52
C ASN A 95 -2.37 0.08 -0.32
N PHE A 96 -3.22 -0.90 -0.52
CA PHE A 96 -3.69 -1.73 0.58
C PHE A 96 -3.89 -3.19 0.18
N PHE A 97 -3.38 -4.10 1.00
CA PHE A 97 -3.61 -5.54 0.89
C PHE A 97 -4.55 -5.99 2.01
N ALA A 98 -5.71 -6.47 1.66
CA ALA A 98 -6.72 -6.94 2.61
C ALA A 98 -6.87 -8.46 2.56
N ASN A 99 -7.11 -9.07 3.69
CA ASN A 99 -7.53 -10.46 3.76
C ASN A 99 -9.08 -10.54 3.74
N SER A 100 -9.63 -11.35 2.86
CA SER A 100 -11.07 -11.52 2.71
C SER A 100 -11.73 -12.44 3.75
N SER A 101 -11.10 -12.69 4.88
CA SER A 101 -11.66 -13.59 5.89
C SER A 101 -12.73 -12.94 6.77
N SER A 102 -13.93 -12.78 6.27
CA SER A 102 -15.11 -12.54 7.10
C SER A 102 -15.95 -13.81 7.24
N GLY A 103 -15.41 -14.83 7.82
CA GLY A 103 -16.17 -16.04 8.16
C GLY A 103 -15.81 -16.52 9.54
N SER A 104 -16.80 -16.93 10.32
CA SER A 104 -16.64 -17.52 11.65
C SER A 104 -15.76 -18.80 11.69
N ASN A 105 -15.10 -19.12 10.61
CA ASN A 105 -14.16 -20.23 10.45
C ASN A 105 -12.71 -19.80 10.27
N ALA A 106 -12.38 -18.54 10.51
CA ALA A 106 -11.02 -18.01 10.42
C ALA A 106 -10.02 -18.71 11.39
N SER A 107 -10.46 -19.61 12.22
CA SER A 107 -9.63 -20.20 13.27
C SER A 107 -8.89 -21.49 12.89
N SER A 108 -9.12 -22.07 11.73
CA SER A 108 -8.55 -23.40 11.47
C SER A 108 -7.83 -23.64 10.15
N ASN A 109 -7.94 -22.75 9.17
CA ASN A 109 -7.24 -22.92 7.90
C ASN A 109 -6.73 -21.58 7.37
N LEU A 110 -5.89 -20.92 8.15
CA LEU A 110 -5.12 -19.78 7.66
C LEU A 110 -4.12 -20.30 6.65
N ALA A 111 -4.40 -20.11 5.39
CA ALA A 111 -3.43 -20.41 4.37
C ALA A 111 -2.24 -19.47 4.53
N TRP A 112 -1.18 -20.05 4.90
CA TRP A 112 0.12 -19.50 5.09
C TRP A 112 0.75 -19.30 3.73
N GLY A 113 0.89 -18.10 3.30
CA GLY A 113 1.69 -17.96 2.12
C GLY A 113 1.33 -16.78 1.22
N GLY A 114 2.16 -16.60 0.26
CA GLY A 114 2.13 -15.54 -0.71
C GLY A 114 2.79 -14.27 -0.18
N THR A 115 3.55 -13.67 -1.07
CA THR A 115 4.22 -12.39 -0.86
C THR A 115 3.31 -11.28 -1.35
N LYS A 116 3.21 -10.21 -0.58
CA LYS A 116 2.53 -8.99 -0.99
C LYS A 116 3.55 -7.88 -1.02
N GLU A 117 3.75 -7.32 -2.18
CA GLU A 117 4.78 -6.32 -2.40
C GLU A 117 4.18 -5.00 -2.89
N GLY A 118 4.47 -3.93 -2.18
CA GLY A 118 4.10 -2.57 -2.57
C GLY A 118 5.32 -1.73 -2.85
N ASN A 119 5.57 -1.43 -4.11
CA ASN A 119 6.64 -0.56 -4.58
C ASN A 119 6.06 0.80 -4.96
N ILE A 120 6.45 1.85 -4.25
CA ILE A 120 5.95 3.20 -4.45
C ILE A 120 7.14 4.15 -4.60
N SER A 121 7.19 4.85 -5.73
CA SER A 121 8.19 5.85 -6.04
C SER A 121 7.51 7.18 -6.39
N ILE A 122 7.89 8.25 -5.69
CA ILE A 122 7.36 9.60 -5.92
C ILE A 122 8.53 10.57 -5.95
N THR A 123 8.53 11.50 -6.91
CA THR A 123 9.62 12.49 -7.03
C THR A 123 9.17 13.82 -6.54
N GLY A 124 8.20 14.47 -6.51
CA GLY A 124 7.95 15.79 -5.95
C GLY A 124 6.49 16.21 -5.86
N ASP A 125 6.28 17.36 -5.32
CA ASP A 125 5.07 18.07 -4.99
C ASP A 125 4.36 17.56 -3.70
N ASP A 126 3.04 17.65 -3.58
CA ASP A 126 2.36 17.59 -2.29
C ASP A 126 2.18 16.16 -1.79
N ASN A 127 3.17 15.33 -1.79
CA ASN A 127 3.15 13.88 -1.52
C ASN A 127 2.08 13.51 -0.47
N THR A 128 1.80 12.40 -0.21
CA THR A 128 1.13 11.68 0.89
C THR A 128 1.07 10.22 0.47
N VAL A 129 1.73 9.35 1.17
CA VAL A 129 1.77 7.93 0.87
C VAL A 129 1.14 7.16 2.03
N LYS A 130 0.21 6.31 1.72
CA LYS A 130 -0.36 5.35 2.67
C LYS A 130 -0.21 3.94 2.12
N HIS A 131 0.54 3.13 2.82
CA HIS A 131 0.63 1.71 2.54
C HIS A 131 0.08 0.92 3.72
N GLY A 132 -0.80 0.01 3.45
CA GLY A 132 -1.42 -0.80 4.49
C GLY A 132 -1.53 -2.27 4.12
N SER A 133 -1.46 -3.13 5.12
CA SER A 133 -1.76 -4.55 4.99
C SER A 133 -2.41 -5.08 6.25
N ASP A 134 -3.48 -5.80 6.07
CA ASP A 134 -4.08 -6.67 7.09
C ASP A 134 -4.26 -8.05 6.46
N SER A 135 -3.17 -8.79 6.38
CA SER A 135 -3.12 -10.07 5.67
C SER A 135 -2.22 -11.06 6.38
N TYR A 136 -2.31 -12.31 5.99
CA TYR A 136 -1.38 -13.34 6.42
C TYR A 136 -0.32 -13.56 5.33
N GLY A 137 0.89 -13.90 5.72
CA GLY A 137 2.02 -14.08 4.82
C GLY A 137 3.09 -13.00 4.99
N GLU A 138 3.93 -12.86 4.00
CA GLU A 138 4.96 -11.83 3.96
C GLU A 138 4.40 -10.57 3.29
N VAL A 139 4.65 -9.42 3.90
CA VAL A 139 4.27 -8.13 3.32
C VAL A 139 5.49 -7.22 3.27
N GLU A 140 5.83 -6.79 2.09
CA GLU A 140 6.92 -5.87 1.84
C GLU A 140 6.41 -4.53 1.32
N ALA A 141 6.87 -3.45 1.95
CA ALA A 141 6.66 -2.08 1.50
C ALA A 141 8.00 -1.46 1.12
N ASN A 142 8.18 -1.12 -0.13
CA ASN A 142 9.33 -0.40 -0.65
C ASN A 142 8.86 0.99 -1.09
N ILE A 143 9.20 2.03 -0.33
CA ILE A 143 8.68 3.39 -0.54
C ILE A 143 9.86 4.35 -0.68
N ASN A 144 9.91 5.03 -1.81
CA ASN A 144 10.89 6.06 -2.11
C ASN A 144 10.17 7.37 -2.44
N VAL A 145 10.39 8.40 -1.65
CA VAL A 145 9.80 9.72 -1.86
C VAL A 145 10.87 10.80 -1.86
N THR A 146 10.90 11.61 -2.91
CA THR A 146 11.88 12.69 -3.08
C THR A 146 11.15 14.02 -3.23
N GLY A 147 11.40 14.96 -2.34
CA GLY A 147 10.93 16.35 -2.43
C GLY A 147 9.48 16.59 -2.05
N ASP A 148 9.23 17.84 -1.72
CA ASP A 148 8.01 18.53 -1.33
C ASP A 148 7.34 18.03 -0.02
N ASP A 149 6.04 18.08 0.13
CA ASP A 149 5.38 18.03 1.44
C ASP A 149 5.15 16.60 1.98
N ASN A 150 6.19 15.81 2.02
CA ASN A 150 6.16 14.37 2.34
C ASN A 150 5.36 14.02 3.61
N ASP A 151 4.47 13.05 3.52
CA ASP A 151 3.85 12.33 4.62
C ASP A 151 3.72 10.85 4.24
N VAL A 152 4.47 9.99 4.92
CA VAL A 152 4.50 8.55 4.63
C VAL A 152 3.97 7.78 5.82
N GLN A 153 2.93 7.01 5.61
CA GLN A 153 2.28 6.17 6.61
C GLN A 153 2.29 4.72 6.15
N VAL A 154 2.87 3.86 6.95
CA VAL A 154 2.91 2.41 6.72
C VAL A 154 2.28 1.69 7.88
N TYR A 155 1.29 0.87 7.59
CA TYR A 155 0.63 -0.02 8.54
C TYR A 155 0.67 -1.46 8.02
N GLN A 156 1.34 -2.34 8.71
CA GLN A 156 1.45 -3.75 8.34
C GLN A 156 1.07 -4.62 9.53
N ARG A 157 0.14 -5.52 9.29
CA ARG A 157 -0.28 -6.54 10.23
C ARG A 157 -0.25 -7.89 9.53
N SER A 158 0.85 -8.60 9.67
CA SER A 158 1.05 -9.90 9.04
C SER A 158 2.08 -10.74 9.79
N LEU A 159 2.43 -11.91 9.27
CA LEU A 159 3.44 -12.79 9.88
C LEU A 159 4.86 -12.24 9.75
N ASN A 160 5.21 -11.75 8.55
CA ASN A 160 6.51 -11.15 8.27
C ASN A 160 6.25 -9.78 7.63
N ASN A 161 6.63 -8.73 8.33
CA ASN A 161 6.49 -7.37 7.83
C ASN A 161 7.86 -6.80 7.51
N ILE A 162 8.01 -6.33 6.28
CA ILE A 162 9.21 -5.63 5.81
C ILE A 162 8.81 -4.23 5.35
N ALA A 163 9.50 -3.21 5.84
CA ALA A 163 9.31 -1.84 5.39
C ALA A 163 10.66 -1.21 5.07
N ASN A 164 10.88 -0.91 3.80
CA ASN A 164 12.04 -0.17 3.31
C ASN A 164 11.57 1.20 2.85
N ILE A 165 11.93 2.24 3.59
CA ILE A 165 11.41 3.59 3.35
C ILE A 165 12.59 4.54 3.22
N ASP A 166 12.67 5.22 2.09
CA ASP A 166 13.63 6.29 1.82
C ASP A 166 12.88 7.58 1.50
N VAL A 167 13.06 8.60 2.33
CA VAL A 167 12.44 9.89 2.12
C VAL A 167 13.50 10.98 2.12
N THR A 168 13.67 11.63 0.99
CA THR A 168 14.63 12.70 0.80
C THR A 168 13.91 14.02 0.49
N ASN A 169 14.02 14.99 1.37
CA ASN A 169 13.43 16.31 1.16
C ASN A 169 14.39 17.44 1.44
N ALA A 170 14.72 18.22 0.42
CA ALA A 170 15.63 19.35 0.52
C ALA A 170 14.99 20.65 1.01
N GLY A 171 13.67 20.74 1.07
CA GLY A 171 12.97 22.01 1.30
C GLY A 171 11.80 21.97 2.29
N GLY A 172 11.29 20.81 2.65
CA GLY A 172 10.08 20.64 3.46
C GLY A 172 10.30 19.88 4.78
N ALA A 173 9.23 19.72 5.53
CA ALA A 173 9.16 18.83 6.66
C ALA A 173 8.91 17.40 6.15
N VAL A 174 9.52 16.42 6.78
CA VAL A 174 9.30 15.00 6.49
C VAL A 174 8.57 14.36 7.66
N SER A 175 7.49 13.66 7.39
CA SER A 175 6.78 12.82 8.35
C SER A 175 6.77 11.37 7.87
N VAL A 176 7.31 10.47 8.68
CA VAL A 176 7.27 9.03 8.41
C VAL A 176 6.71 8.32 9.64
N ASN A 177 5.65 7.59 9.47
CA ASN A 177 5.02 6.81 10.52
C ASN A 177 4.89 5.35 10.09
N VAL A 178 5.57 4.45 10.79
CA VAL A 178 5.55 3.01 10.52
C VAL A 178 5.01 2.26 11.71
N GLN A 179 3.99 1.48 11.48
CA GLN A 179 3.42 0.57 12.46
C GLN A 179 3.41 -0.86 11.92
N GLN A 180 4.14 -1.73 12.57
CA GLN A 180 4.19 -3.16 12.25
C GLN A 180 3.70 -3.97 13.45
N LEU A 181 2.63 -4.70 13.24
CA LEU A 181 2.01 -5.55 14.25
C LEU A 181 2.14 -7.01 13.86
N GLY A 182 2.61 -7.84 14.76
CA GLY A 182 2.54 -9.29 14.59
C GLY A 182 1.09 -9.76 14.53
N SER A 183 0.81 -10.82 13.79
CA SER A 183 -0.50 -11.46 13.85
C SER A 183 -0.63 -12.19 15.19
N GLY A 184 -1.52 -11.74 16.05
CA GLY A 184 -1.66 -12.21 17.45
C GLY A 184 -2.00 -13.70 17.66
N TRP A 185 -1.79 -14.55 16.67
CA TRP A 185 -2.06 -15.99 16.72
C TRP A 185 -0.82 -16.88 16.62
N GLN A 186 0.31 -16.36 16.14
CA GLN A 186 1.58 -17.09 16.15
C GLN A 186 2.76 -16.12 16.20
N ASP A 187 3.47 -16.09 17.27
CA ASP A 187 4.58 -15.19 17.61
C ASP A 187 5.90 -15.45 16.84
N SER A 188 5.86 -16.00 15.65
CA SER A 188 7.08 -16.34 14.91
C SER A 188 7.41 -15.40 13.75
N GLY A 189 6.63 -14.34 13.54
CA GLY A 189 6.85 -13.38 12.48
C GLY A 189 8.00 -12.42 12.79
N LEU A 190 8.81 -12.13 11.78
CA LEU A 190 9.89 -11.15 11.87
C LEU A 190 9.39 -9.81 11.30
N ASN A 191 9.35 -8.80 12.16
CA ASN A 191 9.12 -7.43 11.72
C ASN A 191 10.47 -6.76 11.45
N SER A 192 10.64 -6.21 10.27
CA SER A 192 11.84 -5.48 9.86
C SER A 192 11.46 -4.14 9.25
N ALA A 193 12.10 -3.07 9.69
CA ALA A 193 11.97 -1.79 9.04
C ALA A 193 13.32 -1.12 8.87
N SER A 194 13.57 -0.61 7.68
CA SER A 194 14.71 0.25 7.35
C SER A 194 14.14 1.60 6.89
N ILE A 195 14.40 2.64 7.68
CA ILE A 195 13.90 3.98 7.39
C ILE A 195 15.08 4.91 7.23
N THR A 196 15.26 5.46 6.04
CA THR A 196 16.18 6.55 5.76
C THR A 196 15.36 7.81 5.54
N SER A 197 15.66 8.85 6.31
CA SER A 197 14.98 10.14 6.18
C SER A 197 16.00 11.25 6.18
N TYR A 198 16.01 12.05 5.13
CA TYR A 198 16.88 13.21 5.00
C TYR A 198 16.07 14.48 4.80
N CYS A 199 16.22 15.43 5.72
CA CYS A 199 15.67 16.76 5.60
C CYS A 199 16.77 17.81 5.81
N SER A 200 16.88 18.75 4.91
CA SER A 200 17.98 19.71 4.87
C SER A 200 17.68 21.04 5.55
N ASN A 201 16.52 21.23 6.14
CA ASN A 201 16.16 22.52 6.70
C ASN A 201 15.62 22.48 8.14
N SER A 202 15.27 23.67 8.66
CA SER A 202 14.84 23.88 10.04
C SER A 202 13.47 23.30 10.39
N ASN A 203 12.74 22.75 9.44
CA ASN A 203 11.36 22.24 9.67
C ASN A 203 11.35 20.82 10.26
N GLY A 204 12.50 20.15 10.23
CA GLY A 204 12.69 18.88 10.92
C GLY A 204 12.12 17.65 10.21
N CYS A 205 12.67 16.51 10.60
CA CYS A 205 12.14 15.20 10.25
C CYS A 205 11.45 14.60 11.47
N THR A 206 10.29 14.03 11.28
CA THR A 206 9.61 13.22 12.29
C THR A 206 9.53 11.78 11.81
N VAL A 207 10.16 10.88 12.54
CA VAL A 207 10.08 9.44 12.26
C VAL A 207 9.55 8.73 13.49
N ASN A 208 8.40 8.11 13.36
CA ASN A 208 7.80 7.29 14.39
C ASN A 208 7.77 5.83 13.92
N MET A 209 8.23 4.94 14.75
CA MET A 209 8.20 3.50 14.47
C MET A 209 7.66 2.75 15.68
N THR A 210 6.71 1.88 15.42
CA THR A 210 6.10 1.02 16.42
C THR A 210 6.10 -0.42 15.91
N GLN A 211 6.69 -1.32 16.65
CA GLN A 211 6.74 -2.76 16.35
C GLN A 211 6.27 -3.58 17.56
N TYR A 212 5.44 -4.57 17.34
CA TYR A 212 4.96 -5.52 18.36
C TYR A 212 5.06 -6.96 17.88
#